data_bb4ca076d3c4e180062ac40a6f4a0843
#
_entry.id   bb4ca076d3c4e180062ac40a6f4a0843
#
_cell.length_a   1.000
_cell.length_b   1.000
_cell.length_c   1.000
_cell.angle_alpha   90.00
_cell.angle_beta   90.00
_cell.angle_gamma   90.00
#
_symmetry.space_group_name_H-M   'P 1'
#
loop_
_entity.id
_entity.type
_entity.pdbx_description
1 polymer ?
#
loop_
_entity_poly.entity_id
_entity_poly.type
_entity_poly.pdbx_seq_one_letter_code
_entity_poly.pdbx_strand_id
1 'polypeptide(L)'
;MTSQPAIRERDKNGHLKAGIRLPGWDYCKPWFYMITLVVKRRRPILGEIRDGAFVPSPLGEAVARAWQNLGTVFSEVEPCPFAVMPEHFHGIIRVRERLNSPLGEVIRSFKIACTKANLALAAPFEIDGSTTFWFPGLYDTILFRKGQLRAMVRYVQRNAARRWAVMQNPSLFKVSRAIALSEVLPGAAPAPRDSARSALGTTDSARSALGTTVDARRALGTTDSARCALGTTDDARCALGTTIDAVGNAFLLESPNKMLIQVSRRASPIDIENKVNEALLFGARGGVVVSGCISPGEQAVARAVREANHPLIVIVPRGFGPYFKPSGPYFDACAAGRLLMLSPFPQIGKGDRLTRERCFGINAVAAAICGEAPSTIHYCGSQPDSALGH
;
A
#
# COMPACT_ATOMS: atom_id res chain seq x y z
N MET A 1 4.35 0.45 -30.26
CA MET A 1 3.99 1.69 -29.58
C MET A 1 3.25 1.34 -28.29
N THR A 2 3.96 1.30 -27.18
CA THR A 2 3.43 1.03 -25.83
C THR A 2 2.93 2.35 -25.26
N SER A 3 1.62 2.61 -25.37
CA SER A 3 0.99 3.75 -24.72
C SER A 3 1.10 3.61 -23.22
N GLN A 4 1.77 4.57 -22.56
CA GLN A 4 1.79 4.68 -21.10
C GLN A 4 0.35 4.78 -20.57
N PRO A 5 0.02 4.08 -19.48
CA PRO A 5 -1.31 4.18 -18.88
C PRO A 5 -1.53 5.62 -18.40
N ALA A 6 -2.62 6.23 -18.85
CA ALA A 6 -3.02 7.57 -18.43
C ALA A 6 -3.03 7.66 -16.88
N ILE A 7 -2.40 8.70 -16.35
CA ILE A 7 -2.38 9.01 -14.91
C ILE A 7 -3.83 9.28 -14.50
N ARG A 8 -4.39 8.42 -13.64
CA ARG A 8 -5.73 8.66 -13.09
C ARG A 8 -5.66 9.86 -12.15
N GLU A 9 -6.26 10.97 -12.54
CA GLU A 9 -6.34 12.16 -11.70
C GLU A 9 -7.13 11.87 -10.42
N ARG A 10 -6.64 12.39 -9.31
CA ARG A 10 -7.32 12.37 -8.02
C ARG A 10 -7.91 13.74 -7.74
N ASP A 11 -9.03 13.77 -7.03
CA ASP A 11 -9.58 15.01 -6.50
C ASP A 11 -8.71 15.55 -5.35
N LYS A 12 -9.05 16.74 -4.85
CA LYS A 12 -8.37 17.38 -3.69
C LYS A 12 -8.36 16.53 -2.41
N ASN A 13 -9.20 15.51 -2.34
CA ASN A 13 -9.29 14.59 -1.19
C ASN A 13 -8.56 13.25 -1.47
N GLY A 14 -7.81 13.16 -2.58
CA GLY A 14 -7.08 11.96 -2.98
C GLY A 14 -7.94 10.84 -3.59
N HIS A 15 -9.25 11.06 -3.81
CA HIS A 15 -10.12 10.11 -4.48
C HIS A 15 -9.92 10.19 -6.00
N LEU A 16 -10.00 9.04 -6.67
CA LEU A 16 -10.02 9.02 -8.12
C LEU A 16 -11.25 9.79 -8.62
N LYS A 17 -11.03 10.76 -9.51
CA LYS A 17 -12.17 11.44 -10.16
C LYS A 17 -13.06 10.40 -10.83
N ALA A 18 -14.33 10.38 -10.50
CA ALA A 18 -15.29 9.46 -11.09
C ALA A 18 -15.43 9.75 -12.59
N GLY A 19 -15.41 8.69 -13.40
CA GLY A 19 -15.74 8.81 -14.83
C GLY A 19 -14.58 9.03 -15.78
N ILE A 20 -13.33 9.10 -15.33
CA ILE A 20 -12.19 9.11 -16.26
C ILE A 20 -11.94 7.69 -16.75
N ARG A 21 -12.48 7.39 -17.89
CA ARG A 21 -12.21 6.16 -18.63
C ARG A 21 -10.86 6.25 -19.33
N LEU A 22 -10.28 5.09 -19.63
CA LEU A 22 -9.01 5.06 -20.38
C LEU A 22 -9.23 5.67 -21.78
N PRO A 23 -8.61 6.78 -22.11
CA PRO A 23 -8.73 7.38 -23.46
C PRO A 23 -8.27 6.39 -24.53
N GLY A 24 -8.99 6.33 -25.64
CA GLY A 24 -8.68 5.46 -26.76
C GLY A 24 -8.99 3.97 -26.55
N TRP A 25 -9.52 3.57 -25.39
CA TRP A 25 -9.98 2.20 -25.20
C TRP A 25 -11.42 2.02 -25.64
N ASP A 26 -11.67 1.03 -26.50
CA ASP A 26 -13.00 0.68 -26.95
C ASP A 26 -13.71 -0.20 -25.92
N TYR A 27 -14.64 0.36 -25.16
CA TYR A 27 -15.43 -0.31 -24.13
C TYR A 27 -16.57 -1.19 -24.68
N CYS A 28 -16.71 -1.29 -26.02
CA CYS A 28 -17.64 -2.24 -26.65
C CYS A 28 -16.99 -3.60 -26.90
N LYS A 29 -15.64 -3.69 -26.90
CA LYS A 29 -14.94 -4.91 -27.29
C LYS A 29 -14.93 -5.99 -26.21
N PRO A 30 -14.87 -7.27 -26.62
CA PRO A 30 -14.71 -8.38 -25.69
C PRO A 30 -13.50 -8.22 -24.76
N TRP A 31 -13.74 -8.21 -23.44
CA TRP A 31 -12.71 -8.10 -22.42
C TRP A 31 -13.25 -8.37 -21.01
N PHE A 32 -12.35 -8.42 -20.01
CA PHE A 32 -12.70 -8.48 -18.59
C PHE A 32 -12.53 -7.12 -17.92
N TYR A 33 -13.55 -6.74 -17.15
CA TYR A 33 -13.56 -5.48 -16.39
C TYR A 33 -13.93 -5.73 -14.94
N MET A 34 -13.29 -5.03 -14.02
CA MET A 34 -13.74 -4.93 -12.64
C MET A 34 -14.44 -3.60 -12.45
N ILE A 35 -15.68 -3.68 -12.02
CA ILE A 35 -16.55 -2.53 -11.75
C ILE A 35 -16.60 -2.29 -10.25
N THR A 36 -16.49 -1.03 -9.84
CA THR A 36 -16.71 -0.61 -8.47
C THR A 36 -17.75 0.49 -8.44
N LEU A 37 -18.80 0.28 -7.66
CA LEU A 37 -19.85 1.26 -7.39
C LEU A 37 -19.85 1.57 -5.89
N VAL A 38 -20.05 2.83 -5.55
CA VAL A 38 -20.05 3.30 -4.17
C VAL A 38 -21.42 3.89 -3.86
N VAL A 39 -21.96 3.58 -2.69
CA VAL A 39 -23.19 4.23 -2.18
C VAL A 39 -22.86 5.69 -1.84
N LYS A 40 -23.80 6.60 -2.17
CA LYS A 40 -23.68 8.01 -1.81
C LYS A 40 -23.37 8.14 -0.33
N ARG A 41 -22.46 9.05 0.04
CA ARG A 41 -21.98 9.29 1.40
C ARG A 41 -21.47 8.02 2.11
N ARG A 42 -21.16 6.93 1.38
CA ARG A 42 -20.74 5.64 1.93
C ARG A 42 -21.67 5.08 3.01
N ARG A 43 -22.98 5.33 2.91
CA ARG A 43 -23.95 4.79 3.86
C ARG A 43 -24.03 3.27 3.74
N PRO A 44 -24.00 2.51 4.85
CA PRO A 44 -23.99 1.04 4.83
C PRO A 44 -25.42 0.47 4.69
N ILE A 45 -26.08 0.76 3.56
CA ILE A 45 -27.48 0.36 3.32
C ILE A 45 -27.62 -1.02 2.68
N LEU A 46 -26.53 -1.60 2.16
CA LEU A 46 -26.59 -2.88 1.46
C LEU A 46 -26.47 -4.09 2.38
N GLY A 47 -26.14 -3.88 3.66
CA GLY A 47 -25.93 -4.94 4.65
C GLY A 47 -24.83 -4.62 5.64
N GLU A 48 -24.33 -5.63 6.33
CA GLU A 48 -23.28 -5.51 7.34
C GLU A 48 -22.24 -6.61 7.21
N ILE A 49 -21.11 -6.44 7.90
CA ILE A 49 -20.10 -7.51 8.04
C ILE A 49 -20.23 -8.08 9.45
N ARG A 50 -20.49 -9.38 9.52
CA ARG A 50 -20.59 -10.12 10.78
C ARG A 50 -19.73 -11.38 10.65
N ASP A 51 -18.84 -11.63 11.59
CA ASP A 51 -17.98 -12.82 11.68
C ASP A 51 -17.20 -13.13 10.38
N GLY A 52 -16.73 -12.07 9.72
CA GLY A 52 -15.98 -12.20 8.47
C GLY A 52 -16.80 -12.45 7.21
N ALA A 53 -18.11 -12.57 7.35
CA ALA A 53 -19.06 -12.75 6.25
C ALA A 53 -19.90 -11.49 6.02
N PHE A 54 -20.35 -11.31 4.80
CA PHE A 54 -21.32 -10.25 4.47
C PHE A 54 -22.74 -10.78 4.69
N VAL A 55 -23.51 -10.08 5.53
CA VAL A 55 -24.93 -10.31 5.78
C VAL A 55 -25.72 -9.24 5.01
N PRO A 56 -26.41 -9.62 3.92
CA PRO A 56 -27.10 -8.65 3.09
C PRO A 56 -28.35 -8.08 3.77
N SER A 57 -28.64 -6.81 3.51
CA SER A 57 -29.98 -6.27 3.67
C SER A 57 -30.90 -6.72 2.53
N PRO A 58 -32.22 -6.54 2.60
CA PRO A 58 -33.13 -6.81 1.45
C PRO A 58 -32.69 -6.08 0.19
N LEU A 59 -32.16 -4.85 0.31
CA LEU A 59 -31.59 -4.10 -0.80
C LEU A 59 -30.28 -4.74 -1.31
N GLY A 60 -29.39 -5.19 -0.41
CA GLY A 60 -28.17 -5.90 -0.77
C GLY A 60 -28.41 -7.18 -1.55
N GLU A 61 -29.43 -7.95 -1.15
CA GLU A 61 -29.86 -9.14 -1.93
C GLU A 61 -30.39 -8.76 -3.32
N ALA A 62 -31.20 -7.69 -3.39
CA ALA A 62 -31.71 -7.24 -4.68
C ALA A 62 -30.58 -6.76 -5.61
N VAL A 63 -29.55 -6.08 -5.07
CA VAL A 63 -28.33 -5.71 -5.82
C VAL A 63 -27.61 -6.96 -6.34
N ALA A 64 -27.46 -7.99 -5.52
CA ALA A 64 -26.83 -9.25 -5.94
C ALA A 64 -27.61 -9.90 -7.09
N ARG A 65 -28.95 -10.03 -6.95
CA ARG A 65 -29.82 -10.56 -8.01
C ARG A 65 -29.75 -9.74 -9.29
N ALA A 66 -29.77 -8.42 -9.19
CA ALA A 66 -29.67 -7.52 -10.36
C ALA A 66 -28.34 -7.72 -11.11
N TRP A 67 -27.23 -7.95 -10.40
CA TRP A 67 -25.94 -8.26 -11.03
C TRP A 67 -25.97 -9.60 -11.77
N GLN A 68 -26.45 -10.64 -11.12
CA GLN A 68 -26.54 -11.98 -11.69
C GLN A 68 -27.43 -12.01 -12.94
N ASN A 69 -28.46 -11.20 -12.97
CA ASN A 69 -29.40 -11.12 -14.11
C ASN A 69 -28.88 -10.32 -15.32
N LEU A 70 -27.70 -9.69 -15.22
CA LEU A 70 -27.16 -8.90 -16.34
C LEU A 70 -26.98 -9.72 -17.61
N GLY A 71 -26.54 -10.97 -17.50
CA GLY A 71 -26.38 -11.87 -18.66
C GLY A 71 -27.69 -12.29 -19.34
N THR A 72 -28.82 -12.19 -18.62
CA THR A 72 -30.16 -12.42 -19.21
C THR A 72 -30.63 -11.18 -19.99
N VAL A 73 -30.25 -9.99 -19.55
CA VAL A 73 -30.63 -8.71 -20.20
C VAL A 73 -29.70 -8.41 -21.38
N PHE A 74 -28.44 -8.75 -21.24
CA PHE A 74 -27.39 -8.51 -22.25
C PHE A 74 -26.69 -9.83 -22.53
N SER A 75 -27.05 -10.51 -23.62
CA SER A 75 -26.51 -11.84 -23.99
C SER A 75 -24.99 -11.79 -24.24
N GLU A 76 -24.44 -10.63 -24.57
CA GLU A 76 -23.03 -10.41 -24.84
C GLU A 76 -22.18 -10.34 -23.58
N VAL A 77 -22.79 -10.26 -22.38
CA VAL A 77 -22.04 -10.16 -21.13
C VAL A 77 -22.24 -11.38 -20.23
N GLU A 78 -21.22 -11.65 -19.44
CA GLU A 78 -21.21 -12.71 -18.43
C GLU A 78 -20.84 -12.08 -17.09
N PRO A 79 -21.78 -12.00 -16.13
CA PRO A 79 -21.47 -11.65 -14.75
C PRO A 79 -20.54 -12.68 -14.15
N CYS A 80 -19.37 -12.24 -13.70
CA CYS A 80 -18.36 -13.01 -13.03
C CYS A 80 -18.44 -12.77 -11.49
N PRO A 81 -17.53 -13.33 -10.68
CA PRO A 81 -17.54 -13.13 -9.23
C PRO A 81 -17.70 -11.68 -8.82
N PHE A 82 -18.51 -11.45 -7.79
CA PHE A 82 -18.80 -10.11 -7.25
C PHE A 82 -18.83 -10.14 -5.71
N ALA A 83 -18.77 -8.96 -5.10
CA ALA A 83 -18.99 -8.75 -3.67
C ALA A 83 -19.88 -7.54 -3.47
N VAL A 84 -21.01 -7.75 -2.82
CA VAL A 84 -21.78 -6.69 -2.20
C VAL A 84 -21.14 -6.40 -0.84
N MET A 85 -20.91 -5.13 -0.54
CA MET A 85 -20.34 -4.68 0.72
C MET A 85 -21.29 -3.64 1.33
N PRO A 86 -21.23 -3.34 2.62
CA PRO A 86 -22.19 -2.45 3.25
C PRO A 86 -22.41 -1.13 2.50
N GLU A 87 -21.34 -0.50 2.00
CA GLU A 87 -21.37 0.82 1.39
C GLU A 87 -20.86 0.88 -0.05
N HIS A 88 -20.59 -0.29 -0.68
CA HIS A 88 -20.10 -0.35 -2.06
C HIS A 88 -20.30 -1.74 -2.67
N PHE A 89 -20.05 -1.84 -3.97
CA PHE A 89 -20.14 -3.06 -4.76
C PHE A 89 -18.89 -3.22 -5.60
N HIS A 90 -18.39 -4.45 -5.68
CA HIS A 90 -17.36 -4.86 -6.63
C HIS A 90 -17.89 -6.01 -7.48
N GLY A 91 -17.82 -5.89 -8.79
CA GLY A 91 -18.18 -6.98 -9.70
C GLY A 91 -17.21 -7.12 -10.85
N ILE A 92 -16.86 -8.35 -11.20
CA ILE A 92 -16.12 -8.64 -12.42
C ILE A 92 -17.14 -9.00 -13.49
N ILE A 93 -17.01 -8.40 -14.66
CA ILE A 93 -17.84 -8.67 -15.82
C ILE A 93 -16.97 -9.01 -17.01
N ARG A 94 -17.35 -10.05 -17.74
CA ARG A 94 -16.78 -10.42 -19.03
C ARG A 94 -17.70 -9.95 -20.13
N VAL A 95 -17.19 -9.19 -21.06
CA VAL A 95 -17.81 -8.95 -22.36
C VAL A 95 -17.33 -10.09 -23.26
N ARG A 96 -18.24 -10.95 -23.72
CA ARG A 96 -17.94 -12.15 -24.54
C ARG A 96 -17.89 -11.79 -26.01
N GLU A 97 -18.82 -10.94 -26.44
CA GLU A 97 -18.99 -10.48 -27.81
C GLU A 97 -19.03 -8.96 -27.83
N ARG A 98 -18.86 -8.38 -29.01
CA ARG A 98 -18.90 -6.93 -29.15
C ARG A 98 -20.27 -6.38 -28.74
N LEU A 99 -20.27 -5.45 -27.78
CA LEU A 99 -21.49 -4.77 -27.36
C LEU A 99 -21.99 -3.79 -28.44
N ASN A 100 -23.31 -3.67 -28.54
CA ASN A 100 -23.95 -2.66 -29.36
C ASN A 100 -23.82 -1.25 -28.76
N SER A 101 -23.61 -1.16 -27.44
CA SER A 101 -23.41 0.09 -26.71
C SER A 101 -22.27 -0.08 -25.72
N PRO A 102 -21.53 0.98 -25.35
CA PRO A 102 -20.41 0.88 -24.42
C PRO A 102 -20.81 0.28 -23.09
N LEU A 103 -19.90 -0.48 -22.45
CA LEU A 103 -20.09 -1.12 -21.13
C LEU A 103 -20.76 -0.21 -20.08
N GLY A 104 -20.61 1.11 -20.21
CA GLY A 104 -21.29 2.08 -19.33
C GLY A 104 -22.79 1.99 -19.36
N GLU A 105 -23.41 1.64 -20.48
CA GLU A 105 -24.87 1.49 -20.58
C GLU A 105 -25.34 0.21 -19.90
N VAL A 106 -24.56 -0.88 -19.95
CA VAL A 106 -24.80 -2.11 -19.19
C VAL A 106 -24.82 -1.80 -17.69
N ILE A 107 -23.83 -1.02 -17.21
CA ILE A 107 -23.74 -0.65 -15.79
C ILE A 107 -24.82 0.38 -15.42
N ARG A 108 -25.21 1.25 -16.32
CA ARG A 108 -26.37 2.14 -16.12
C ARG A 108 -27.66 1.35 -15.94
N SER A 109 -27.92 0.33 -16.77
CA SER A 109 -29.06 -0.58 -16.65
C SER A 109 -29.06 -1.29 -15.29
N PHE A 110 -27.90 -1.80 -14.84
CA PHE A 110 -27.75 -2.36 -13.52
C PHE A 110 -28.13 -1.37 -12.40
N LYS A 111 -27.64 -0.12 -12.47
CA LYS A 111 -27.99 0.92 -11.48
C LYS A 111 -29.49 1.22 -11.46
N ILE A 112 -30.13 1.25 -12.64
CA ILE A 112 -31.58 1.46 -12.73
C ILE A 112 -32.35 0.31 -12.09
N ALA A 113 -31.93 -0.95 -12.33
CA ALA A 113 -32.52 -2.12 -11.69
C ALA A 113 -32.38 -2.06 -10.16
N CYS A 114 -31.23 -1.65 -9.64
CA CYS A 114 -31.03 -1.43 -8.21
C CYS A 114 -31.93 -0.32 -7.62
N THR A 115 -32.13 0.78 -8.37
CA THR A 115 -33.03 1.87 -7.94
C THR A 115 -34.48 1.40 -7.92
N LYS A 116 -34.93 0.66 -8.94
CA LYS A 116 -36.28 0.06 -8.97
C LYS A 116 -36.49 -0.90 -7.78
N ALA A 117 -35.47 -1.70 -7.46
CA ALA A 117 -35.54 -2.60 -6.29
C ALA A 117 -35.61 -1.82 -4.98
N ASN A 118 -34.90 -0.71 -4.85
CA ASN A 118 -35.02 0.18 -3.68
C ASN A 118 -36.44 0.74 -3.54
N LEU A 119 -37.02 1.21 -4.62
CA LEU A 119 -38.40 1.74 -4.63
C LEU A 119 -39.46 0.70 -4.29
N ALA A 120 -39.18 -0.58 -4.54
CA ALA A 120 -40.08 -1.68 -4.21
C ALA A 120 -40.01 -2.13 -2.75
N LEU A 121 -39.11 -1.58 -1.93
CA LEU A 121 -39.05 -1.85 -0.50
C LEU A 121 -40.21 -1.15 0.21
N ALA A 122 -40.69 -1.72 1.31
CA ALA A 122 -41.72 -1.12 2.19
C ALA A 122 -41.27 0.27 2.72
N ALA A 123 -39.96 0.44 2.93
CA ALA A 123 -39.34 1.70 3.31
C ALA A 123 -38.10 1.93 2.41
N PRO A 124 -38.25 2.61 1.27
CA PRO A 124 -37.14 2.90 0.39
C PRO A 124 -36.05 3.74 1.07
N PHE A 125 -34.80 3.42 0.79
CA PHE A 125 -33.69 4.26 1.27
C PHE A 125 -33.60 5.54 0.44
N GLU A 126 -33.53 6.66 1.10
CA GLU A 126 -33.25 7.96 0.52
C GLU A 126 -31.93 8.52 1.02
N ILE A 127 -31.17 9.10 0.10
CA ILE A 127 -29.93 9.80 0.38
C ILE A 127 -29.97 11.14 -0.37
N ASP A 128 -29.89 12.24 0.37
CA ASP A 128 -29.98 13.60 -0.19
C ASP A 128 -31.28 13.84 -0.97
N GLY A 129 -32.42 13.36 -0.43
CA GLY A 129 -33.74 13.48 -1.05
C GLY A 129 -33.90 12.68 -2.35
N SER A 130 -33.07 11.66 -2.56
CA SER A 130 -33.08 10.83 -3.78
C SER A 130 -33.09 9.35 -3.43
N THR A 131 -33.93 8.60 -4.12
CA THR A 131 -33.97 7.13 -4.07
C THR A 131 -32.86 6.47 -4.87
N THR A 132 -32.16 7.24 -5.72
CA THR A 132 -30.93 6.76 -6.37
C THR A 132 -29.77 6.84 -5.39
N PHE A 133 -29.35 5.70 -4.88
CA PHE A 133 -28.35 5.61 -3.81
C PHE A 133 -26.90 5.44 -4.30
N TRP A 134 -26.68 5.11 -5.54
CA TRP A 134 -25.33 5.02 -6.10
C TRP A 134 -24.71 6.39 -6.33
N PHE A 135 -23.45 6.55 -5.94
CA PHE A 135 -22.65 7.72 -6.33
C PHE A 135 -22.64 7.88 -7.87
N PRO A 136 -22.71 9.12 -8.39
CA PRO A 136 -22.62 9.35 -9.82
C PRO A 136 -21.34 8.78 -10.45
N GLY A 137 -21.46 8.22 -11.66
CA GLY A 137 -20.35 7.58 -12.34
C GLY A 137 -20.08 6.15 -11.87
N LEU A 138 -18.97 5.61 -12.31
CA LEU A 138 -18.46 4.29 -11.92
C LEU A 138 -16.93 4.32 -11.95
N TYR A 139 -16.32 3.42 -11.19
CA TYR A 139 -14.90 3.14 -11.32
C TYR A 139 -14.75 1.80 -12.02
N ASP A 140 -14.00 1.78 -13.12
CA ASP A 140 -13.67 0.56 -13.83
C ASP A 140 -12.17 0.29 -13.84
N THR A 141 -11.82 -0.97 -13.94
CA THR A 141 -10.44 -1.42 -14.15
C THR A 141 -10.44 -2.46 -15.25
N ILE A 142 -9.74 -2.17 -16.33
CA ILE A 142 -9.55 -3.10 -17.44
C ILE A 142 -8.51 -4.13 -17.00
N LEU A 143 -8.83 -5.43 -17.07
CA LEU A 143 -7.98 -6.51 -16.56
C LEU A 143 -7.09 -7.07 -17.68
N PHE A 144 -6.06 -6.34 -18.09
CA PHE A 144 -5.19 -6.71 -19.23
C PHE A 144 -3.83 -7.30 -18.83
N ARG A 145 -3.40 -7.20 -17.56
CA ARG A 145 -2.12 -7.75 -17.12
C ARG A 145 -2.22 -9.24 -16.82
N LYS A 146 -1.19 -10.02 -17.18
CA LYS A 146 -1.10 -11.46 -16.86
C LYS A 146 -1.34 -11.69 -15.36
N GLY A 147 -2.26 -12.59 -15.04
CA GLY A 147 -2.62 -12.92 -13.64
C GLY A 147 -3.53 -11.92 -12.94
N GLN A 148 -3.84 -10.76 -13.52
CA GLN A 148 -4.67 -9.74 -12.89
C GLN A 148 -6.10 -10.20 -12.65
N LEU A 149 -6.71 -10.93 -13.59
CA LEU A 149 -8.06 -11.49 -13.41
C LEU A 149 -8.10 -12.40 -12.17
N ARG A 150 -7.18 -13.36 -12.05
CA ARG A 150 -7.11 -14.26 -10.88
C ARG A 150 -6.94 -13.49 -9.57
N ALA A 151 -6.11 -12.44 -9.58
CA ALA A 151 -5.91 -11.60 -8.40
C ALA A 151 -7.19 -10.85 -8.01
N MET A 152 -7.94 -10.32 -8.99
CA MET A 152 -9.19 -9.59 -8.75
C MET A 152 -10.32 -10.53 -8.31
N VAL A 153 -10.43 -11.71 -8.87
CA VAL A 153 -11.37 -12.75 -8.40
C VAL A 153 -11.12 -13.05 -6.92
N ARG A 154 -9.88 -13.33 -6.54
CA ARG A 154 -9.51 -13.59 -5.15
C ARG A 154 -9.80 -12.38 -4.25
N TYR A 155 -9.52 -11.17 -4.72
CA TYR A 155 -9.82 -9.93 -3.99
C TYR A 155 -11.32 -9.80 -3.72
N VAL A 156 -12.16 -9.99 -4.72
CA VAL A 156 -13.62 -9.91 -4.61
C VAL A 156 -14.15 -10.96 -3.63
N GLN A 157 -13.75 -12.21 -3.78
CA GLN A 157 -14.18 -13.31 -2.92
C GLN A 157 -13.81 -13.14 -1.45
N ARG A 158 -12.68 -12.48 -1.16
CA ARG A 158 -12.19 -12.27 0.21
C ARG A 158 -12.52 -10.88 0.78
N ASN A 159 -13.35 -10.11 0.09
CA ASN A 159 -13.57 -8.71 0.45
C ASN A 159 -14.18 -8.55 1.85
N ALA A 160 -15.22 -9.33 2.19
CA ALA A 160 -15.86 -9.32 3.49
C ALA A 160 -14.90 -9.72 4.63
N ALA A 161 -14.18 -10.83 4.47
CA ALA A 161 -13.20 -11.29 5.46
C ALA A 161 -12.06 -10.27 5.66
N ARG A 162 -11.62 -9.61 4.59
CA ARG A 162 -10.61 -8.53 4.68
C ARG A 162 -11.15 -7.30 5.42
N ARG A 163 -12.40 -6.93 5.18
CA ARG A 163 -13.04 -5.83 5.92
C ARG A 163 -13.15 -6.17 7.40
N TRP A 164 -13.55 -7.39 7.72
CA TRP A 164 -13.64 -7.90 9.09
C TRP A 164 -12.27 -7.84 9.80
N ALA A 165 -11.21 -8.34 9.17
CA ALA A 165 -9.86 -8.29 9.72
C ALA A 165 -9.42 -6.85 10.08
N VAL A 166 -9.76 -5.86 9.22
CA VAL A 166 -9.48 -4.44 9.50
C VAL A 166 -10.31 -3.92 10.67
N MET A 167 -11.57 -4.36 10.80
CA MET A 167 -12.44 -3.95 11.90
C MET A 167 -11.98 -4.52 13.25
N GLN A 168 -11.49 -5.75 13.25
CA GLN A 168 -10.97 -6.41 14.47
C GLN A 168 -9.63 -5.81 14.92
N ASN A 169 -8.78 -5.38 13.99
CA ASN A 169 -7.43 -4.91 14.29
C ASN A 169 -7.13 -3.59 13.55
N PRO A 170 -7.84 -2.51 13.84
CA PRO A 170 -7.69 -1.25 13.09
C PRO A 170 -6.30 -0.64 13.22
N SER A 171 -5.61 -0.86 14.34
CA SER A 171 -4.25 -0.37 14.58
C SER A 171 -3.24 -0.94 13.62
N LEU A 172 -3.35 -2.23 13.24
CA LEU A 172 -2.45 -2.89 12.30
C LEU A 172 -2.53 -2.30 10.88
N PHE A 173 -3.62 -1.60 10.55
CA PHE A 173 -3.84 -1.03 9.22
C PHE A 173 -3.77 0.50 9.20
N LYS A 174 -3.49 1.11 10.35
CA LYS A 174 -3.24 2.55 10.45
C LYS A 174 -1.77 2.83 10.20
N VAL A 175 -1.46 3.80 9.35
CA VAL A 175 -0.10 4.28 9.19
C VAL A 175 0.24 5.19 10.36
N SER A 176 1.21 4.80 11.15
CA SER A 176 1.85 5.66 12.14
C SER A 176 2.90 6.51 11.44
N ARG A 177 2.83 7.83 11.66
CA ARG A 177 3.65 8.80 10.95
C ARG A 177 4.71 9.37 11.85
N ALA A 178 5.87 9.70 11.24
CA ALA A 178 6.94 10.45 11.89
C ALA A 178 7.36 9.87 13.26
N ILE A 179 7.43 8.56 13.36
CA ILE A 179 7.97 7.88 14.55
C ILE A 179 9.46 8.23 14.62
N ALA A 180 9.96 8.63 15.77
CA ALA A 180 11.39 8.91 15.93
C ALA A 180 12.21 7.65 15.61
N LEU A 181 13.25 7.79 14.79
CA LEU A 181 14.09 6.66 14.40
C LEU A 181 14.74 6.00 15.64
N SER A 182 14.98 6.78 16.71
CA SER A 182 15.44 6.30 17.99
C SER A 182 14.48 5.33 18.71
N GLU A 183 13.17 5.41 18.43
CA GLU A 183 12.17 4.49 18.99
C GLU A 183 12.16 3.13 18.26
N VAL A 184 12.68 3.11 17.04
CA VAL A 184 12.68 1.93 16.16
C VAL A 184 14.01 1.18 16.22
N LEU A 185 15.10 1.86 16.58
CA LEU A 185 16.45 1.28 16.60
C LEU A 185 16.85 0.83 18.00
N PRO A 186 17.39 -0.41 18.16
CA PRO A 186 17.92 -0.87 19.44
C PRO A 186 19.05 0.04 19.94
N GLY A 187 19.02 0.37 21.24
CA GLY A 187 20.09 1.13 21.89
C GLY A 187 20.07 2.65 21.67
N ALA A 188 19.07 3.20 21.00
CA ALA A 188 18.86 4.64 20.97
C ALA A 188 18.26 5.07 22.32
N ALA A 189 18.98 5.94 23.07
CA ALA A 189 18.44 6.54 24.28
C ALA A 189 17.12 7.26 23.95
N PRO A 190 16.05 7.11 24.77
CA PRO A 190 14.83 7.85 24.55
C PRO A 190 15.12 9.34 24.55
N ALA A 191 14.62 10.06 23.53
CA ALA A 191 14.67 11.51 23.54
C ALA A 191 14.02 12.01 24.84
N PRO A 192 14.57 13.04 25.51
CA PRO A 192 13.97 13.60 26.70
C PRO A 192 12.55 14.01 26.33
N ARG A 193 11.57 13.45 27.02
CA ARG A 193 10.18 13.88 26.92
C ARG A 193 10.13 15.29 27.47
N ASP A 194 9.98 16.27 26.60
CA ASP A 194 9.65 17.65 27.00
C ASP A 194 8.32 17.63 27.74
N SER A 195 8.42 17.47 29.04
CA SER A 195 7.36 17.73 30.00
C SER A 195 7.28 19.24 30.26
N ALA A 196 6.91 20.00 29.21
CA ALA A 196 6.68 21.41 29.34
C ALA A 196 5.65 21.91 28.34
N ARG A 197 4.39 21.52 28.55
CA ARG A 197 3.24 22.28 28.07
C ARG A 197 2.11 22.21 29.08
N SER A 198 2.33 22.87 30.20
CA SER A 198 1.24 23.30 31.08
C SER A 198 1.71 24.51 31.83
N ALA A 199 1.58 25.67 31.21
CA ALA A 199 1.43 26.94 31.90
C ALA A 199 0.87 27.93 30.87
N LEU A 200 -0.45 28.04 30.83
CA LEU A 200 -1.11 29.24 30.32
C LEU A 200 -0.74 30.42 31.23
N GLY A 201 -0.25 31.49 30.62
CA GLY A 201 -0.10 32.76 31.25
C GLY A 201 -0.17 33.85 30.18
N THR A 202 -1.34 34.49 30.11
CA THR A 202 -1.60 35.74 29.38
C THR A 202 -0.62 36.82 29.75
N THR A 203 -0.10 37.59 28.76
CA THR A 203 -0.22 39.05 28.72
C THR A 203 0.40 39.61 27.44
N ASP A 204 -0.27 40.61 26.90
CA ASP A 204 0.09 41.53 25.84
C ASP A 204 1.41 42.30 26.06
N SER A 205 1.92 42.76 24.95
CA SER A 205 2.83 43.92 24.74
C SER A 205 4.24 43.57 24.29
N ALA A 206 4.50 43.75 23.04
CA ALA A 206 5.40 44.80 22.55
C ALA A 206 5.73 44.62 21.07
N ARG A 207 5.19 45.53 20.29
CA ARG A 207 5.69 45.91 18.97
C ARG A 207 7.11 46.54 19.12
N SER A 208 7.89 46.34 18.08
CA SER A 208 8.98 47.18 17.64
C SER A 208 10.36 46.58 17.77
N ALA A 209 10.89 46.17 16.64
CA ALA A 209 12.15 46.67 16.10
C ALA A 209 12.41 46.03 14.72
N LEU A 210 12.28 46.87 13.68
CA LEU A 210 12.89 46.63 12.39
C LEU A 210 14.42 46.71 12.56
N GLY A 211 15.13 45.78 11.95
CA GLY A 211 16.58 45.82 11.84
C GLY A 211 17.08 44.91 10.74
N THR A 212 17.30 45.49 9.58
CA THR A 212 18.07 45.02 8.45
C THR A 212 19.23 44.08 8.81
N THR A 213 19.42 43.02 8.09
CA THR A 213 20.71 42.75 7.43
C THR A 213 20.60 41.62 6.37
N VAL A 214 20.86 42.05 5.17
CA VAL A 214 21.48 41.31 4.07
C VAL A 214 22.86 40.87 4.58
N ASP A 215 23.21 39.60 4.45
CA ASP A 215 24.52 38.99 4.29
C ASP A 215 24.66 37.65 5.05
N ALA A 216 24.15 36.61 4.44
CA ALA A 216 24.64 35.27 4.71
C ALA A 216 24.54 34.37 3.45
N ARG A 217 24.74 34.95 2.28
CA ARG A 217 24.90 34.24 1.00
C ARG A 217 26.33 34.35 0.46
N ARG A 218 27.32 34.09 1.32
CA ARG A 218 28.71 34.04 0.83
C ARG A 218 29.65 33.31 1.78
N ALA A 219 29.37 32.02 2.03
CA ALA A 219 30.37 31.11 2.57
C ALA A 219 29.92 29.67 2.35
N LEU A 220 29.80 29.24 1.09
CA LEU A 220 29.88 27.85 0.71
C LEU A 220 30.75 27.81 -0.54
N GLY A 221 32.05 27.95 -0.29
CA GLY A 221 33.11 27.65 -1.22
C GLY A 221 33.18 26.13 -1.37
N THR A 222 33.13 25.73 -2.59
CA THR A 222 33.71 24.58 -3.26
C THR A 222 34.65 23.70 -2.45
N THR A 223 34.54 22.40 -2.79
CA THR A 223 35.45 21.27 -2.58
C THR A 223 35.34 20.59 -1.24
N ASP A 224 34.73 19.39 -1.23
CA ASP A 224 35.55 18.18 -1.16
C ASP A 224 34.70 16.97 -1.46
N SER A 225 35.13 16.23 -2.47
CA SER A 225 34.82 14.81 -2.63
C SER A 225 35.43 14.06 -1.45
N ALA A 226 34.89 14.25 -0.27
CA ALA A 226 35.29 13.48 0.89
C ALA A 226 34.64 12.10 0.81
N ARG A 227 35.46 11.15 0.56
CA ARG A 227 35.33 9.74 0.92
C ARG A 227 34.62 9.63 2.27
N CYS A 228 33.29 9.50 2.26
CA CYS A 228 32.59 8.99 3.41
C CYS A 228 32.89 7.49 3.51
N ALA A 229 33.91 7.15 4.28
CA ALA A 229 34.07 5.82 4.82
C ALA A 229 32.93 5.61 5.79
N LEU A 230 31.91 4.85 5.39
CA LEU A 230 30.78 4.46 6.22
C LEU A 230 31.28 3.63 7.41
N GLY A 231 31.27 4.19 8.57
CA GLY A 231 31.83 3.59 9.76
C GLY A 231 31.12 3.79 11.08
N THR A 232 29.95 4.46 11.15
CA THR A 232 29.24 4.57 12.43
C THR A 232 27.72 4.70 12.26
N THR A 233 26.97 4.36 13.31
CA THR A 233 25.52 4.54 13.42
C THR A 233 25.05 6.00 13.17
N ASP A 234 25.95 6.98 13.29
CA ASP A 234 25.68 8.38 13.06
C ASP A 234 25.58 8.73 11.57
N ASP A 235 26.30 8.06 10.70
CA ASP A 235 26.22 8.28 9.24
C ASP A 235 24.90 7.82 8.64
N ALA A 236 24.33 6.75 9.17
CA ALA A 236 22.99 6.29 8.80
C ALA A 236 21.91 7.31 9.23
N ARG A 237 22.10 8.00 10.35
CA ARG A 237 21.21 9.08 10.84
C ARG A 237 21.25 10.32 9.95
N CYS A 238 22.38 10.71 9.42
CA CYS A 238 22.52 11.86 8.52
C CYS A 238 21.83 11.65 7.17
N ALA A 239 21.80 10.39 6.65
CA ALA A 239 21.22 10.07 5.35
C ALA A 239 19.71 9.83 5.36
N LEU A 240 19.10 9.57 6.53
CA LEU A 240 17.75 9.01 6.65
C LEU A 240 16.70 9.96 7.25
N GLY A 241 17.06 11.15 7.66
CA GLY A 241 16.15 11.97 8.46
C GLY A 241 15.93 11.35 9.86
N THR A 242 15.19 12.06 10.72
CA THR A 242 15.02 11.71 12.14
C THR A 242 13.81 10.81 12.39
N THR A 243 12.97 10.54 11.38
CA THR A 243 11.68 9.86 11.55
C THR A 243 11.42 8.81 10.48
N ILE A 244 10.56 7.84 10.83
CA ILE A 244 10.14 6.73 9.97
C ILE A 244 8.61 6.57 10.04
N ASP A 245 7.99 6.23 8.93
CA ASP A 245 6.59 5.84 8.88
C ASP A 245 6.45 4.32 9.04
N ALA A 246 5.43 3.85 9.74
CA ALA A 246 5.20 2.44 9.99
C ALA A 246 3.74 2.03 9.75
N VAL A 247 3.53 0.77 9.33
CA VAL A 247 2.21 0.13 9.28
C VAL A 247 2.37 -1.37 9.55
N GLY A 248 1.53 -1.93 10.40
CA GLY A 248 1.59 -3.31 10.83
C GLY A 248 1.85 -3.47 12.31
N ASN A 249 2.38 -4.62 12.71
CA ASN A 249 2.64 -4.96 14.09
C ASN A 249 4.01 -4.41 14.56
N ALA A 250 3.98 -3.30 15.28
CA ALA A 250 5.19 -2.67 15.83
C ALA A 250 5.91 -3.53 16.90
N PHE A 251 5.21 -4.44 17.59
CA PHE A 251 5.83 -5.34 18.57
C PHE A 251 6.89 -6.26 17.96
N LEU A 252 6.91 -6.43 16.63
CA LEU A 252 7.98 -7.18 15.96
C LEU A 252 9.37 -6.51 16.13
N LEU A 253 9.42 -5.22 16.43
CA LEU A 253 10.67 -4.51 16.74
C LEU A 253 11.24 -4.89 18.10
N GLU A 254 10.40 -5.32 19.04
CA GLU A 254 10.79 -5.70 20.39
C GLU A 254 11.42 -7.11 20.45
N SER A 255 11.24 -7.93 19.40
CA SER A 255 11.83 -9.28 19.36
C SER A 255 13.34 -9.20 19.51
N PRO A 256 13.94 -9.98 20.44
CA PRO A 256 15.39 -10.03 20.59
C PRO A 256 16.07 -10.78 19.42
N ASN A 257 15.33 -11.68 18.78
CA ASN A 257 15.84 -12.53 17.71
C ASN A 257 15.41 -11.97 16.33
N LYS A 258 16.29 -11.23 15.67
CA LYS A 258 16.07 -10.69 14.34
C LYS A 258 17.19 -11.16 13.41
N MET A 259 16.84 -11.45 12.16
CA MET A 259 17.78 -11.85 11.12
C MET A 259 17.69 -10.88 9.95
N LEU A 260 18.82 -10.26 9.63
CA LEU A 260 18.96 -9.43 8.44
C LEU A 260 19.08 -10.31 7.19
N ILE A 261 18.26 -10.01 6.19
CA ILE A 261 18.36 -10.63 4.86
C ILE A 261 18.93 -9.62 3.86
N GLN A 262 20.13 -9.93 3.40
CA GLN A 262 20.78 -9.25 2.29
C GLN A 262 21.22 -10.30 1.29
N VAL A 263 20.78 -10.17 0.04
CA VAL A 263 21.11 -11.09 -1.05
C VAL A 263 21.56 -10.28 -2.26
N SER A 264 22.74 -10.58 -2.76
CA SER A 264 23.29 -9.94 -3.94
C SER A 264 22.37 -10.09 -5.14
N ARG A 265 22.34 -9.08 -6.01
CA ARG A 265 21.63 -9.18 -7.31
C ARG A 265 22.25 -10.22 -8.23
N ARG A 266 23.50 -10.61 -7.97
CA ARG A 266 24.27 -11.62 -8.72
C ARG A 266 24.30 -12.98 -8.00
N ALA A 267 23.56 -13.15 -6.90
CA ALA A 267 23.52 -14.42 -6.19
C ALA A 267 23.00 -15.53 -7.10
N SER A 268 23.62 -16.70 -7.00
CA SER A 268 23.18 -17.87 -7.72
C SER A 268 21.83 -18.39 -7.24
N PRO A 269 21.08 -19.16 -8.03
CA PRO A 269 19.86 -19.80 -7.57
C PRO A 269 20.06 -20.64 -6.29
N ILE A 270 21.18 -21.32 -6.16
CA ILE A 270 21.54 -22.14 -5.00
C ILE A 270 21.75 -21.26 -3.77
N ASP A 271 22.45 -20.13 -3.89
CA ASP A 271 22.65 -19.19 -2.77
C ASP A 271 21.31 -18.61 -2.29
N ILE A 272 20.41 -18.30 -3.23
CA ILE A 272 19.07 -17.81 -2.90
C ILE A 272 18.27 -18.89 -2.16
N GLU A 273 18.31 -20.14 -2.61
CA GLU A 273 17.63 -21.28 -1.99
C GLU A 273 18.18 -21.54 -0.57
N ASN A 274 19.50 -21.53 -0.40
CA ASN A 274 20.14 -21.66 0.90
C ASN A 274 19.69 -20.56 1.86
N LYS A 275 19.63 -19.31 1.38
CA LYS A 275 19.17 -18.18 2.20
C LYS A 275 17.68 -18.26 2.51
N VAL A 276 16.85 -18.79 1.63
CA VAL A 276 15.44 -19.10 1.89
C VAL A 276 15.33 -20.14 3.03
N ASN A 277 16.05 -21.23 2.93
CA ASN A 277 16.02 -22.32 3.93
C ASN A 277 16.49 -21.82 5.30
N GLU A 278 17.57 -21.03 5.36
CA GLU A 278 18.07 -20.39 6.56
C GLU A 278 17.00 -19.51 7.23
N ALA A 279 16.36 -18.64 6.44
CA ALA A 279 15.32 -17.74 6.93
C ALA A 279 14.05 -18.47 7.40
N LEU A 280 13.67 -19.57 6.73
CA LEU A 280 12.54 -20.41 7.13
C LEU A 280 12.82 -21.12 8.47
N LEU A 281 14.01 -21.70 8.63
CA LEU A 281 14.43 -22.33 9.89
C LEU A 281 14.49 -21.31 11.03
N PHE A 282 14.98 -20.11 10.76
CA PHE A 282 15.01 -19.04 11.76
C PHE A 282 13.59 -18.60 12.17
N GLY A 283 12.73 -18.38 11.20
CA GLY A 283 11.32 -18.03 11.43
C GLY A 283 10.54 -19.10 12.18
N ALA A 284 10.79 -20.38 11.88
CA ALA A 284 10.18 -21.52 12.56
C ALA A 284 10.55 -21.59 14.07
N ARG A 285 11.71 -21.01 14.47
CA ARG A 285 12.15 -20.86 15.86
C ARG A 285 11.62 -19.59 16.53
N GLY A 286 10.67 -18.88 15.90
CA GLY A 286 10.08 -17.65 16.42
C GLY A 286 10.91 -16.38 16.14
N GLY A 287 11.94 -16.47 15.31
CA GLY A 287 12.73 -15.31 14.90
C GLY A 287 11.97 -14.39 13.92
N VAL A 288 12.32 -13.12 13.88
CA VAL A 288 11.78 -12.11 12.99
C VAL A 288 12.75 -11.84 11.85
N VAL A 289 12.32 -12.06 10.63
CA VAL A 289 13.13 -11.79 9.43
C VAL A 289 13.00 -10.32 9.04
N VAL A 290 14.10 -9.65 8.74
CA VAL A 290 14.17 -8.24 8.36
C VAL A 290 14.76 -8.12 6.96
N SER A 291 14.07 -7.44 6.03
CA SER A 291 14.52 -7.33 4.64
C SER A 291 14.16 -5.99 4.00
N GLY A 292 15.06 -5.45 3.20
CA GLY A 292 14.80 -4.33 2.31
C GLY A 292 14.03 -4.70 1.03
N CYS A 293 13.93 -5.99 0.71
CA CYS A 293 13.28 -6.48 -0.53
C CYS A 293 13.78 -5.79 -1.81
N ILE A 294 15.07 -5.41 -1.84
CA ILE A 294 15.66 -4.63 -2.95
C ILE A 294 16.05 -5.54 -4.11
N SER A 295 16.69 -6.67 -3.81
CA SER A 295 17.12 -7.64 -4.81
C SER A 295 16.07 -8.71 -5.09
N PRO A 296 16.10 -9.39 -6.27
CA PRO A 296 15.23 -10.52 -6.53
C PRO A 296 15.36 -11.65 -5.49
N GLY A 297 16.57 -11.89 -4.98
CA GLY A 297 16.83 -12.89 -3.94
C GLY A 297 16.18 -12.51 -2.62
N GLU A 298 16.33 -11.26 -2.15
CA GLU A 298 15.64 -10.77 -0.96
C GLU A 298 14.11 -10.88 -1.09
N GLN A 299 13.57 -10.56 -2.27
CA GLN A 299 12.13 -10.70 -2.54
C GLN A 299 11.67 -12.17 -2.50
N ALA A 300 12.52 -13.10 -2.96
CA ALA A 300 12.24 -14.54 -2.88
C ALA A 300 12.21 -15.01 -1.42
N VAL A 301 13.20 -14.63 -0.61
CA VAL A 301 13.25 -14.95 0.83
C VAL A 301 12.03 -14.36 1.55
N ALA A 302 11.73 -13.08 1.38
CA ALA A 302 10.59 -12.43 2.03
C ALA A 302 9.26 -13.07 1.62
N ARG A 303 9.15 -13.55 0.39
CA ARG A 303 7.99 -14.30 -0.10
C ARG A 303 7.86 -15.63 0.63
N ALA A 304 8.92 -16.42 0.69
CA ALA A 304 8.92 -17.72 1.35
C ALA A 304 8.59 -17.62 2.83
N VAL A 305 9.21 -16.66 3.54
CA VAL A 305 8.94 -16.37 4.98
C VAL A 305 7.46 -16.04 5.20
N ARG A 306 6.88 -15.19 4.35
CA ARG A 306 5.47 -14.82 4.44
C ARG A 306 4.53 -15.98 4.12
N GLU A 307 4.85 -16.81 3.11
CA GLU A 307 4.06 -17.98 2.72
C GLU A 307 4.11 -19.08 3.79
N ALA A 308 5.23 -19.20 4.48
CA ALA A 308 5.39 -20.07 5.65
C ALA A 308 4.78 -19.50 6.93
N ASN A 309 4.13 -18.34 6.87
CA ASN A 309 3.49 -17.67 8.00
C ASN A 309 4.43 -17.23 9.13
N HIS A 310 5.69 -16.93 8.84
CA HIS A 310 6.64 -16.41 9.79
C HIS A 310 6.65 -14.87 9.89
N PRO A 311 7.09 -14.29 11.02
CA PRO A 311 7.18 -12.85 11.21
C PRO A 311 8.17 -12.19 10.24
N LEU A 312 7.79 -11.02 9.71
CA LEU A 312 8.57 -10.31 8.71
C LEU A 312 8.50 -8.79 8.93
N ILE A 313 9.66 -8.14 8.96
CA ILE A 313 9.79 -6.68 8.86
C ILE A 313 10.30 -6.34 7.46
N VAL A 314 9.59 -5.45 6.75
CA VAL A 314 9.96 -5.00 5.41
C VAL A 314 10.22 -3.51 5.42
N ILE A 315 11.40 -3.09 4.98
CA ILE A 315 11.71 -1.68 4.78
C ILE A 315 11.42 -1.33 3.32
N VAL A 316 10.50 -0.38 3.11
CA VAL A 316 10.06 -0.01 1.76
C VAL A 316 10.68 1.29 1.28
N PRO A 317 11.04 1.39 -0.02
CA PRO A 317 11.73 2.56 -0.57
C PRO A 317 10.84 3.78 -0.80
N ARG A 318 9.53 3.61 -0.65
CA ARG A 318 8.53 4.65 -0.94
C ARG A 318 7.70 4.91 0.30
N GLY A 319 7.51 6.19 0.65
CA GLY A 319 6.62 6.59 1.74
C GLY A 319 5.19 6.07 1.54
N PHE A 320 4.48 5.99 2.64
CA PHE A 320 3.07 5.59 2.62
C PHE A 320 2.18 6.78 2.26
N GLY A 321 1.28 6.61 1.30
CA GLY A 321 0.26 7.60 0.98
C GLY A 321 -0.76 7.76 2.12
N PRO A 322 -1.60 8.80 2.08
CA PRO A 322 -2.56 9.09 3.17
C PRO A 322 -3.57 7.95 3.39
N TYR A 323 -3.87 7.19 2.36
CA TYR A 323 -4.82 6.05 2.41
C TYR A 323 -4.11 4.71 2.18
N PHE A 324 -2.82 4.64 2.46
CA PHE A 324 -2.06 3.41 2.29
C PHE A 324 -2.62 2.30 3.17
N LYS A 325 -2.75 1.12 2.58
CA LYS A 325 -3.00 -0.14 3.29
C LYS A 325 -2.19 -1.25 2.62
N PRO A 326 -1.63 -2.18 3.38
CA PRO A 326 -1.03 -3.37 2.81
C PRO A 326 -2.00 -4.06 1.86
N SER A 327 -1.52 -4.62 0.77
CA SER A 327 -2.36 -5.25 -0.25
C SER A 327 -1.89 -6.66 -0.61
N GLY A 328 -2.77 -7.47 -1.20
CA GLY A 328 -2.43 -8.83 -1.58
C GLY A 328 -1.96 -9.67 -0.39
N PRO A 329 -0.89 -10.45 -0.54
CA PRO A 329 -0.34 -11.30 0.53
C PRO A 329 0.20 -10.53 1.74
N TYR A 330 0.63 -9.28 1.57
CA TYR A 330 1.02 -8.42 2.69
C TYR A 330 -0.15 -8.03 3.59
N PHE A 331 -1.35 -7.90 3.02
CA PHE A 331 -2.55 -7.67 3.82
C PHE A 331 -2.80 -8.85 4.76
N ASP A 332 -2.73 -10.08 4.25
CA ASP A 332 -2.99 -11.28 5.03
C ASP A 332 -1.98 -11.47 6.17
N ALA A 333 -0.70 -11.21 5.89
CA ALA A 333 0.35 -11.23 6.91
C ALA A 333 0.17 -10.12 7.97
N CYS A 334 -0.27 -8.92 7.54
CA CYS A 334 -0.57 -7.80 8.42
C CYS A 334 -1.77 -8.12 9.33
N ALA A 335 -2.87 -8.63 8.75
CA ALA A 335 -4.06 -9.03 9.50
C ALA A 335 -3.78 -10.08 10.57
N ALA A 336 -2.81 -10.95 10.33
CA ALA A 336 -2.36 -11.96 11.26
C ALA A 336 -1.29 -11.47 12.26
N GLY A 337 -0.99 -10.16 12.28
CA GLY A 337 0.00 -9.58 13.18
C GLY A 337 1.47 -9.96 12.89
N ARG A 338 1.74 -10.56 11.72
CA ARG A 338 3.05 -11.10 11.35
C ARG A 338 3.86 -10.21 10.40
N LEU A 339 3.38 -9.00 10.15
CA LEU A 339 4.04 -8.05 9.26
C LEU A 339 4.18 -6.69 9.91
N LEU A 340 5.37 -6.11 9.78
CA LEU A 340 5.63 -4.68 9.95
C LEU A 340 6.24 -4.14 8.66
N MET A 341 5.71 -3.06 8.14
CA MET A 341 6.29 -2.32 7.01
C MET A 341 6.77 -0.97 7.51
N LEU A 342 8.00 -0.64 7.21
CA LEU A 342 8.65 0.61 7.62
C LEU A 342 9.05 1.41 6.39
N SER A 343 8.92 2.72 6.43
CA SER A 343 9.42 3.61 5.38
C SER A 343 10.14 4.82 5.96
N PRO A 344 11.47 4.90 5.77
CA PRO A 344 12.26 6.07 6.19
C PRO A 344 12.23 7.22 5.17
N PHE A 345 11.42 7.10 4.12
CA PHE A 345 11.40 8.06 3.02
C PHE A 345 10.03 8.70 2.85
N PRO A 346 9.98 9.97 2.38
CA PRO A 346 8.73 10.60 1.99
C PRO A 346 8.07 9.86 0.82
N GLN A 347 6.76 10.06 0.69
CA GLN A 347 6.00 9.52 -0.44
C GLN A 347 6.55 10.10 -1.75
N ILE A 348 6.89 9.22 -2.69
CA ILE A 348 7.33 9.59 -4.04
C ILE A 348 6.29 9.22 -5.09
N GLY A 349 6.35 9.91 -6.23
CA GLY A 349 5.46 9.68 -7.37
C GLY A 349 5.60 8.27 -7.96
N LYS A 350 4.59 7.85 -8.71
CA LYS A 350 4.54 6.49 -9.32
C LYS A 350 5.62 6.24 -10.39
N GLY A 351 6.30 7.26 -10.88
CA GLY A 351 7.33 7.17 -11.94
C GLY A 351 8.77 7.15 -11.42
N ASP A 352 8.99 7.46 -10.16
CA ASP A 352 10.33 7.62 -9.64
C ASP A 352 11.06 6.29 -9.50
N ARG A 353 12.28 6.24 -10.02
CA ARG A 353 13.16 5.08 -9.89
C ARG A 353 13.75 4.99 -8.49
N LEU A 354 14.01 3.77 -8.05
CA LEU A 354 14.75 3.52 -6.83
C LEU A 354 16.21 3.98 -7.03
N THR A 355 16.64 5.00 -6.27
CA THR A 355 18.03 5.48 -6.33
C THR A 355 18.96 4.59 -5.51
N ARG A 356 20.27 4.69 -5.81
CA ARG A 356 21.30 3.97 -5.06
C ARG A 356 21.32 4.38 -3.58
N GLU A 357 21.19 5.68 -3.30
CA GLU A 357 21.15 6.21 -1.93
C GLU A 357 19.99 5.65 -1.12
N ARG A 358 18.79 5.53 -1.73
CA ARG A 358 17.64 4.90 -1.07
C ARG A 358 17.88 3.43 -0.77
N CYS A 359 18.56 2.70 -1.67
CA CYS A 359 18.95 1.31 -1.39
C CYS A 359 19.89 1.24 -0.18
N PHE A 360 20.85 2.15 -0.09
CA PHE A 360 21.75 2.23 1.06
C PHE A 360 20.99 2.53 2.35
N GLY A 361 20.11 3.55 2.33
CA GLY A 361 19.30 3.89 3.48
C GLY A 361 18.41 2.74 3.96
N ILE A 362 17.80 1.99 3.04
CA ILE A 362 17.01 0.79 3.38
C ILE A 362 17.87 -0.24 4.10
N ASN A 363 19.06 -0.54 3.55
CA ASN A 363 19.97 -1.52 4.13
C ASN A 363 20.49 -1.07 5.50
N ALA A 364 20.80 0.21 5.65
CA ALA A 364 21.25 0.76 6.93
C ALA A 364 20.16 0.66 8.02
N VAL A 365 18.91 0.97 7.68
CA VAL A 365 17.78 0.78 8.62
C VAL A 365 17.59 -0.68 8.96
N ALA A 366 17.64 -1.59 7.97
CA ALA A 366 17.48 -3.01 8.20
C ALA A 366 18.57 -3.58 9.11
N ALA A 367 19.83 -3.20 8.89
CA ALA A 367 20.96 -3.57 9.73
C ALA A 367 20.83 -3.04 11.16
N ALA A 368 20.49 -1.77 11.30
CA ALA A 368 20.31 -1.13 12.59
C ALA A 368 19.18 -1.77 13.43
N ILE A 369 18.07 -2.18 12.79
CA ILE A 369 16.97 -2.91 13.45
C ILE A 369 17.46 -4.28 13.98
N CYS A 370 18.40 -4.92 13.28
CA CYS A 370 18.99 -6.18 13.70
C CYS A 370 20.13 -6.02 14.71
N GLY A 371 20.53 -4.78 15.04
CA GLY A 371 21.71 -4.51 15.90
C GLY A 371 23.03 -4.77 15.19
N GLU A 372 23.04 -4.83 13.86
CA GLU A 372 24.23 -5.04 13.05
C GLU A 372 24.84 -3.71 12.62
N ALA A 373 26.19 -3.64 12.63
CA ALA A 373 26.87 -2.44 12.13
C ALA A 373 26.70 -2.32 10.60
N PRO A 374 26.52 -1.10 10.05
CA PRO A 374 26.38 -0.89 8.60
C PRO A 374 27.57 -1.36 7.76
N SER A 375 28.74 -1.57 8.37
CA SER A 375 29.98 -2.04 7.73
C SER A 375 29.93 -3.48 7.21
N THR A 376 28.93 -4.27 7.60
CA THR A 376 28.72 -5.64 7.09
C THR A 376 28.10 -5.68 5.69
N ILE A 377 27.83 -4.52 5.08
CA ILE A 377 27.29 -4.45 3.72
C ILE A 377 28.43 -4.71 2.72
N HIS A 378 28.74 -5.98 2.52
CA HIS A 378 29.66 -6.40 1.44
C HIS A 378 29.05 -6.06 0.08
N TYR A 379 29.42 -4.91 -0.48
CA TYR A 379 29.21 -4.63 -1.89
C TYR A 379 30.12 -5.53 -2.72
N CYS A 380 29.63 -6.67 -3.13
CA CYS A 380 30.25 -7.43 -4.22
C CYS A 380 30.08 -6.65 -5.53
N GLY A 381 31.06 -5.87 -5.92
CA GLY A 381 31.01 -5.16 -7.20
C GLY A 381 31.90 -3.94 -7.32
N SER A 382 33.18 -4.06 -6.99
CA SER A 382 34.29 -3.34 -7.66
C SER A 382 35.58 -4.05 -7.28
N GLN A 383 35.99 -4.99 -8.10
CA GLN A 383 37.44 -5.22 -8.21
C GLN A 383 38.05 -3.94 -8.78
N PRO A 384 39.08 -3.38 -8.17
CA PRO A 384 39.87 -2.38 -8.84
C PRO A 384 40.51 -3.09 -10.04
N ASP A 385 40.47 -2.45 -11.20
CA ASP A 385 41.30 -2.83 -12.35
C ASP A 385 42.76 -2.87 -11.90
N SER A 386 43.22 -4.06 -11.56
CA SER A 386 44.63 -4.29 -11.34
C SER A 386 45.26 -4.43 -12.68
N ALA A 387 46.00 -3.40 -13.06
CA ALA A 387 47.24 -3.42 -13.81
C ALA A 387 47.35 -4.50 -14.93
N LEU A 388 47.14 -4.08 -16.16
CA LEU A 388 47.92 -4.61 -17.27
C LEU A 388 49.20 -3.80 -17.31
N GLY A 389 50.24 -4.34 -16.69
CA GLY A 389 51.61 -4.06 -16.99
C GLY A 389 52.15 -5.15 -17.92
N HIS A 390 52.79 -4.69 -18.97
CA HIS A 390 53.54 -5.34 -20.03
C HIS A 390 52.80 -5.85 -21.25
#